data_b33c60d0c762a6bfccdd945394d95fa9
#
_entry.id   b33c60d0c762a6bfccdd945394d95fa9
#
_cell.length_a   1.000
_cell.length_b   1.000
_cell.length_c   1.000
_cell.angle_alpha   90.00
_cell.angle_beta   90.00
_cell.angle_gamma   90.00
#
_symmetry.space_group_name_H-M   'P 1'
#
loop_
_entity.id
_entity.type
_entity.pdbx_description
1 polymer ?
#
loop_
_entity_poly.entity_id
_entity_poly.type
_entity_poly.pdbx_seq_one_letter_code
_entity_poly.pdbx_strand_id
1 'polypeptide(L)'
;MKNKKLLIIGSIPKGLKGIGGVTVLTKNFLDFLNREKIKYSFLQLNKTSSNILNYLYTLIFSVPKILFSDIIVTNMSNNSALYVYPYICFWSKLFNKKVVFRKFGGNYDKTYNNCSGLKKKIIDYALKHSDLLLFESFYLVDFFKNRYPEVSVIRFPNCRIKGSVRTPETYNRKFVYIGSIKKEKGLREILACSHQLDDSYTLDIYGPLDGNISVRDFQQTNVSYKGLLKADQVQDTLALYDVLLLPTYYDGEGYPGIIIEAFSIDMPVITTRWNAIPEIVTDRYNGLVIPIKDEKALLKAIKEMDGIYHSLKENISPYFDENFNSDIVNPFILKRIMSC
;
A
#
# COMPACT_ATOMS: atom_id res chain seq x y z
N MET A 1 7.89 17.26 24.85
CA MET A 1 8.00 15.77 24.75
C MET A 1 9.46 15.42 25.02
N LYS A 2 9.75 14.55 26.02
CA LYS A 2 11.14 14.08 26.28
C LYS A 2 11.69 13.48 24.99
N ASN A 3 13.00 13.66 24.74
CA ASN A 3 13.74 13.15 23.57
C ASN A 3 13.75 11.60 23.55
N LYS A 4 12.59 10.96 23.31
CA LYS A 4 12.51 9.50 23.15
C LYS A 4 13.30 9.08 21.92
N LYS A 5 14.15 8.07 22.05
CA LYS A 5 14.96 7.51 20.97
C LYS A 5 14.14 6.46 20.20
N LEU A 6 13.88 6.72 18.94
CA LEU A 6 13.18 5.80 18.06
C LEU A 6 14.14 4.82 17.39
N LEU A 7 13.75 3.55 17.32
CA LEU A 7 14.32 2.54 16.42
C LEU A 7 13.27 2.13 15.42
N ILE A 8 13.54 2.36 14.15
CA ILE A 8 12.69 1.89 13.06
C ILE A 8 13.32 0.62 12.48
N ILE A 9 12.56 -0.46 12.37
CA ILE A 9 12.98 -1.74 11.78
C ILE A 9 12.11 -2.03 10.56
N GLY A 10 12.71 -2.20 9.38
CA GLY A 10 11.93 -2.43 8.17
C GLY A 10 12.80 -2.61 6.92
N SER A 11 12.15 -2.78 5.78
CA SER A 11 12.80 -2.91 4.48
C SER A 11 12.60 -1.64 3.65
N ILE A 12 13.62 -1.25 2.87
CA ILE A 12 13.55 -0.13 1.92
C ILE A 12 13.91 -0.60 0.51
N PRO A 13 13.51 0.13 -0.56
CA PRO A 13 13.87 -0.21 -1.93
C PRO A 13 15.40 -0.28 -2.13
N LYS A 14 15.85 -1.18 -3.01
CA LYS A 14 17.24 -1.30 -3.44
C LYS A 14 17.33 -1.03 -4.95
N GLY A 15 17.56 0.22 -5.33
CA GLY A 15 17.53 0.64 -6.72
C GLY A 15 16.18 0.34 -7.37
N LEU A 16 16.20 -0.18 -8.61
CA LEU A 16 14.99 -0.59 -9.34
C LEU A 16 14.46 -1.99 -8.92
N LYS A 17 15.23 -2.74 -8.12
CA LYS A 17 14.83 -4.08 -7.64
C LYS A 17 14.18 -3.97 -6.25
N GLY A 18 13.16 -4.80 -6.02
CA GLY A 18 12.49 -4.88 -4.72
C GLY A 18 11.57 -3.68 -4.42
N ILE A 19 11.09 -2.99 -5.45
CA ILE A 19 10.05 -1.98 -5.31
C ILE A 19 8.74 -2.70 -5.04
N GLY A 20 8.26 -2.60 -3.81
CA GLY A 20 6.98 -3.17 -3.38
C GLY A 20 6.36 -2.28 -2.31
N GLY A 21 5.07 -2.43 -2.05
CA GLY A 21 4.33 -1.57 -1.11
C GLY A 21 5.04 -1.38 0.24
N VAL A 22 5.51 -2.48 0.85
CA VAL A 22 6.20 -2.46 2.15
C VAL A 22 7.46 -1.58 2.13
N THR A 23 8.29 -1.71 1.10
CA THR A 23 9.57 -0.99 1.01
C THR A 23 9.37 0.49 0.74
N VAL A 24 8.42 0.82 -0.14
CA VAL A 24 8.04 2.21 -0.46
C VAL A 24 7.44 2.90 0.76
N LEU A 25 6.51 2.27 1.45
CA LEU A 25 5.86 2.85 2.64
C LEU A 25 6.82 3.02 3.82
N THR A 26 7.79 2.10 3.98
CA THR A 26 8.84 2.28 4.99
C THR A 26 9.71 3.49 4.63
N LYS A 27 10.14 3.60 3.37
CA LYS A 27 10.93 4.74 2.91
C LYS A 27 10.18 6.06 3.09
N ASN A 28 8.91 6.15 2.67
CA ASN A 28 8.09 7.36 2.81
C ASN A 28 7.99 7.81 4.29
N PHE A 29 7.86 6.86 5.22
CA PHE A 29 7.83 7.18 6.64
C PHE A 29 9.19 7.68 7.15
N LEU A 30 10.31 7.10 6.70
CA LEU A 30 11.65 7.59 7.03
C LEU A 30 11.90 9.00 6.45
N ASP A 31 11.48 9.25 5.21
CA ASP A 31 11.58 10.55 4.56
C ASP A 31 10.78 11.63 5.32
N PHE A 32 9.57 11.27 5.81
CA PHE A 32 8.80 12.12 6.70
C PHE A 32 9.56 12.41 8.00
N LEU A 33 10.11 11.42 8.68
CA LEU A 33 10.88 11.63 9.92
C LEU A 33 12.09 12.53 9.68
N ASN A 34 12.78 12.39 8.55
CA ASN A 34 13.91 13.24 8.17
C ASN A 34 13.47 14.69 7.92
N ARG A 35 12.36 14.90 7.19
CA ARG A 35 11.79 16.24 6.94
C ARG A 35 11.41 16.96 8.23
N GLU A 36 10.81 16.23 9.17
CA GLU A 36 10.44 16.75 10.49
C GLU A 36 11.62 16.81 11.48
N LYS A 37 12.84 16.48 11.05
CA LYS A 37 14.05 16.46 11.87
C LYS A 37 13.95 15.57 13.11
N ILE A 38 13.13 14.51 13.06
CA ILE A 38 12.99 13.53 14.14
C ILE A 38 14.18 12.59 14.13
N LYS A 39 14.88 12.48 15.24
CA LYS A 39 16.04 11.58 15.40
C LYS A 39 15.57 10.14 15.56
N TYR A 40 16.10 9.23 14.75
CA TYR A 40 15.85 7.80 14.84
C TYR A 40 17.09 6.98 14.47
N SER A 41 17.12 5.72 14.90
CA SER A 41 18.02 4.68 14.38
C SER A 41 17.24 3.81 13.39
N PHE A 42 17.90 3.30 12.36
CA PHE A 42 17.26 2.39 11.41
C PHE A 42 17.98 1.04 11.39
N LEU A 43 17.20 -0.05 11.36
CA LEU A 43 17.66 -1.41 11.11
C LEU A 43 16.98 -1.96 9.86
N GLN A 44 17.76 -2.11 8.79
CA GLN A 44 17.26 -2.58 7.51
C GLN A 44 17.13 -4.10 7.48
N LEU A 45 15.93 -4.63 7.22
CA LEU A 45 15.65 -6.07 7.17
C LEU A 45 16.12 -6.75 5.88
N ASN A 46 16.16 -6.02 4.77
CA ASN A 46 16.56 -6.55 3.45
C ASN A 46 17.95 -6.06 3.03
N LYS A 47 18.94 -6.11 3.93
CA LYS A 47 20.29 -5.58 3.69
C LYS A 47 21.05 -6.37 2.60
N THR A 48 20.87 -7.69 2.55
CA THR A 48 21.51 -8.59 1.58
C THR A 48 20.51 -9.14 0.56
N SER A 49 20.98 -9.88 -0.43
CA SER A 49 20.13 -10.63 -1.37
C SER A 49 19.62 -11.95 -0.79
N SER A 50 20.28 -12.49 0.24
CA SER A 50 19.90 -13.73 0.92
C SER A 50 18.95 -13.49 2.07
N ASN A 51 17.81 -14.17 2.08
CA ASN A 51 16.85 -14.09 3.20
C ASN A 51 17.46 -14.60 4.51
N ILE A 52 18.23 -15.70 4.47
CA ILE A 52 18.87 -16.29 5.66
C ILE A 52 19.85 -15.30 6.27
N LEU A 53 20.72 -14.69 5.46
CA LEU A 53 21.67 -13.69 5.95
C LEU A 53 20.98 -12.45 6.51
N ASN A 54 19.85 -12.04 5.95
CA ASN A 54 19.04 -10.94 6.48
C ASN A 54 18.45 -11.28 7.84
N TYR A 55 17.96 -12.51 8.05
CA TYR A 55 17.47 -12.95 9.37
C TYR A 55 18.60 -12.96 10.40
N LEU A 56 19.75 -13.59 10.09
CA LEU A 56 20.92 -13.62 10.98
C LEU A 56 21.40 -12.20 11.32
N TYR A 57 21.51 -11.34 10.31
CA TYR A 57 21.85 -9.93 10.50
C TYR A 57 20.90 -9.25 11.47
N THR A 58 19.57 -9.46 11.27
CA THR A 58 18.55 -8.85 12.11
C THR A 58 18.63 -9.36 13.56
N LEU A 59 18.82 -10.68 13.76
CA LEU A 59 18.96 -11.27 15.09
C LEU A 59 20.15 -10.67 15.85
N ILE A 60 21.30 -10.56 15.20
CA ILE A 60 22.54 -10.08 15.83
C ILE A 60 22.47 -8.57 16.14
N PHE A 61 22.05 -7.76 15.17
CA PHE A 61 22.15 -6.30 15.26
C PHE A 61 20.92 -5.60 15.85
N SER A 62 19.81 -6.32 16.05
CA SER A 62 18.62 -5.70 16.67
C SER A 62 18.77 -5.52 18.17
N VAL A 63 19.34 -6.49 18.89
CA VAL A 63 19.41 -6.47 20.36
C VAL A 63 20.15 -5.25 20.89
N PRO A 64 21.37 -4.91 20.43
CA PRO A 64 22.05 -3.69 20.85
C PRO A 64 21.24 -2.41 20.53
N LYS A 65 20.63 -2.35 19.35
CA LYS A 65 19.81 -1.19 18.95
C LYS A 65 18.56 -1.05 19.81
N ILE A 66 17.89 -2.15 20.17
CA ILE A 66 16.74 -2.17 21.07
C ILE A 66 17.16 -1.62 22.45
N LEU A 67 18.29 -2.09 22.99
CA LEU A 67 18.77 -1.68 24.30
C LEU A 67 18.94 -0.16 24.41
N PHE A 68 19.48 0.50 23.37
CA PHE A 68 19.73 1.93 23.33
C PHE A 68 18.56 2.78 22.80
N SER A 69 17.39 2.19 22.59
CA SER A 69 16.18 2.86 22.12
C SER A 69 15.10 2.86 23.19
N ASP A 70 14.13 3.76 23.08
CA ASP A 70 12.98 3.83 24.00
C ASP A 70 11.72 3.21 23.35
N ILE A 71 11.55 3.44 22.05
CA ILE A 71 10.41 2.95 21.27
C ILE A 71 10.93 2.25 20.02
N ILE A 72 10.46 1.05 19.79
CA ILE A 72 10.77 0.23 18.61
C ILE A 72 9.55 0.18 17.71
N VAL A 73 9.67 0.72 16.49
CA VAL A 73 8.62 0.66 15.46
C VAL A 73 9.03 -0.34 14.39
N THR A 74 8.22 -1.35 14.20
CA THR A 74 8.50 -2.43 13.24
C THR A 74 7.60 -2.32 12.02
N ASN A 75 8.18 -2.27 10.83
CA ASN A 75 7.50 -2.24 9.54
C ASN A 75 7.59 -3.62 8.88
N MET A 76 6.53 -4.43 9.00
CA MET A 76 6.58 -5.86 8.72
C MET A 76 5.79 -6.28 7.47
N SER A 77 6.41 -7.14 6.64
CA SER A 77 5.73 -7.98 5.64
C SER A 77 5.11 -9.21 6.31
N ASN A 78 4.40 -10.08 5.54
CA ASN A 78 3.84 -11.30 6.11
C ASN A 78 4.89 -12.18 6.80
N ASN A 79 6.00 -12.48 6.12
CA ASN A 79 7.04 -13.35 6.67
C ASN A 79 7.76 -12.72 7.87
N SER A 80 8.10 -11.44 7.80
CA SER A 80 8.75 -10.76 8.92
C SER A 80 7.83 -10.60 10.14
N ALA A 81 6.53 -10.45 9.93
CA ALA A 81 5.54 -10.43 11.01
C ALA A 81 5.45 -11.79 11.74
N LEU A 82 5.67 -12.91 11.02
CA LEU A 82 5.59 -14.24 11.61
C LEU A 82 6.88 -14.68 12.31
N TYR A 83 8.05 -14.27 11.82
CA TYR A 83 9.33 -14.83 12.27
C TYR A 83 10.24 -13.80 12.95
N VAL A 84 10.22 -12.55 12.49
CA VAL A 84 11.11 -11.50 13.03
C VAL A 84 10.43 -10.75 14.17
N TYR A 85 9.16 -10.38 13.99
CA TYR A 85 8.46 -9.56 14.97
C TYR A 85 8.38 -10.18 16.38
N PRO A 86 8.05 -11.48 16.56
CA PRO A 86 8.02 -12.08 17.90
C PRO A 86 9.36 -12.00 18.63
N TYR A 87 10.46 -12.18 17.92
CA TYR A 87 11.80 -12.02 18.47
C TYR A 87 12.08 -10.57 18.92
N ILE A 88 11.74 -9.59 18.07
CA ILE A 88 11.90 -8.16 18.40
C ILE A 88 11.03 -7.81 19.61
N CYS A 89 9.78 -8.27 19.65
CA CYS A 89 8.87 -8.03 20.77
C CYS A 89 9.42 -8.61 22.07
N PHE A 90 9.91 -9.84 22.07
CA PHE A 90 10.50 -10.50 23.24
C PHE A 90 11.64 -9.66 23.82
N TRP A 91 12.63 -9.27 23.02
CA TRP A 91 13.76 -8.47 23.52
C TRP A 91 13.34 -7.06 23.93
N SER A 92 12.39 -6.46 23.22
CA SER A 92 11.85 -5.15 23.60
C SER A 92 11.22 -5.19 25.00
N LYS A 93 10.42 -6.23 25.28
CA LYS A 93 9.79 -6.38 26.59
C LYS A 93 10.78 -6.77 27.69
N LEU A 94 11.75 -7.62 27.38
CA LEU A 94 12.82 -7.96 28.33
C LEU A 94 13.62 -6.72 28.78
N PHE A 95 13.84 -5.76 27.88
CA PHE A 95 14.52 -4.50 28.21
C PHE A 95 13.56 -3.37 28.61
N ASN A 96 12.29 -3.68 28.89
CA ASN A 96 11.26 -2.72 29.26
C ASN A 96 11.11 -1.56 28.24
N LYS A 97 11.16 -1.89 26.95
CA LYS A 97 10.99 -0.94 25.84
C LYS A 97 9.58 -1.00 25.29
N LYS A 98 9.15 0.12 24.69
CA LYS A 98 7.89 0.19 23.97
C LYS A 98 8.03 -0.42 22.57
N VAL A 99 7.06 -1.23 22.14
CA VAL A 99 7.08 -1.87 20.82
C VAL A 99 5.80 -1.62 20.07
N VAL A 100 5.95 -1.10 18.85
CA VAL A 100 4.88 -0.79 17.91
C VAL A 100 4.98 -1.73 16.74
N PHE A 101 3.92 -2.45 16.48
CA PHE A 101 3.79 -3.34 15.32
C PHE A 101 3.07 -2.64 14.19
N ARG A 102 3.71 -2.50 13.04
CA ARG A 102 3.07 -2.04 11.80
C ARG A 102 3.12 -3.14 10.76
N LYS A 103 1.95 -3.52 10.25
CA LYS A 103 1.79 -4.55 9.24
C LYS A 103 1.21 -3.97 7.96
N PHE A 104 1.89 -4.26 6.85
CA PHE A 104 1.46 -3.86 5.51
C PHE A 104 0.71 -4.98 4.78
N GLY A 105 -0.23 -4.57 3.92
CA GLY A 105 -1.05 -5.46 3.10
C GLY A 105 -2.32 -5.96 3.78
N GLY A 106 -3.27 -6.42 2.97
CA GLY A 106 -4.65 -6.64 3.35
C GLY A 106 -5.03 -8.04 3.84
N ASN A 107 -4.09 -9.01 3.86
CA ASN A 107 -4.41 -10.43 4.13
C ASN A 107 -3.74 -11.00 5.38
N TYR A 108 -3.42 -10.17 6.36
CA TYR A 108 -2.73 -10.66 7.57
C TYR A 108 -3.64 -11.49 8.47
N ASP A 109 -4.92 -11.27 8.47
CA ASP A 109 -5.94 -12.10 9.11
C ASP A 109 -5.88 -13.55 8.62
N LYS A 110 -5.82 -13.75 7.29
CA LYS A 110 -5.66 -15.08 6.68
C LYS A 110 -4.33 -15.71 7.09
N THR A 111 -3.23 -14.94 7.00
CA THR A 111 -1.89 -15.40 7.40
C THR A 111 -1.85 -15.79 8.88
N TYR A 112 -2.46 -14.99 9.75
CA TYR A 112 -2.57 -15.21 11.17
C TYR A 112 -3.45 -16.43 11.49
N ASN A 113 -4.61 -16.58 10.84
CA ASN A 113 -5.52 -17.70 11.06
C ASN A 113 -4.95 -19.05 10.60
N ASN A 114 -4.09 -19.04 9.57
CA ASN A 114 -3.39 -20.23 9.10
C ASN A 114 -2.24 -20.67 10.02
N CYS A 115 -1.93 -19.91 11.06
CA CYS A 115 -0.95 -20.33 12.06
C CYS A 115 -1.62 -21.24 13.11
N SER A 116 -0.90 -22.28 13.52
CA SER A 116 -1.35 -23.26 14.53
C SER A 116 -0.25 -23.60 15.54
N GLY A 117 -0.61 -24.33 16.59
CA GLY A 117 0.31 -24.86 17.58
C GLY A 117 1.18 -23.79 18.26
N LEU A 118 2.47 -24.11 18.45
CA LEU A 118 3.42 -23.22 19.11
C LEU A 118 3.63 -21.90 18.37
N LYS A 119 3.63 -21.94 17.02
CA LYS A 119 3.77 -20.74 16.20
C LYS A 119 2.65 -19.74 16.49
N LYS A 120 1.41 -20.20 16.59
CA LYS A 120 0.25 -19.36 16.92
C LYS A 120 0.42 -18.71 18.29
N LYS A 121 0.81 -19.51 19.30
CA LYS A 121 1.03 -19.00 20.67
C LYS A 121 2.12 -17.90 20.73
N ILE A 122 3.21 -18.06 19.97
CA ILE A 122 4.29 -17.09 19.93
C ILE A 122 3.83 -15.78 19.28
N ILE A 123 3.05 -15.85 18.19
CA ILE A 123 2.50 -14.67 17.52
C ILE A 123 1.46 -13.99 18.41
N ASP A 124 0.56 -14.76 19.05
CA ASP A 124 -0.42 -14.22 19.98
C ASP A 124 0.26 -13.50 21.15
N TYR A 125 1.31 -14.11 21.72
CA TYR A 125 2.12 -13.44 22.75
C TYR A 125 2.68 -12.10 22.27
N ALA A 126 3.30 -12.07 21.11
CA ALA A 126 3.92 -10.85 20.57
C ALA A 126 2.89 -9.75 20.30
N LEU A 127 1.75 -10.08 19.67
CA LEU A 127 0.70 -9.12 19.37
C LEU A 127 0.04 -8.59 20.65
N LYS A 128 -0.25 -9.47 21.61
CA LYS A 128 -0.86 -9.12 22.89
C LYS A 128 0.03 -8.20 23.75
N HIS A 129 1.36 -8.37 23.67
CA HIS A 129 2.31 -7.56 24.44
C HIS A 129 2.82 -6.34 23.66
N SER A 130 2.28 -6.04 22.48
CA SER A 130 2.56 -4.80 21.77
C SER A 130 1.94 -3.60 22.49
N ASP A 131 2.60 -2.45 22.47
CA ASP A 131 2.03 -1.22 23.01
C ASP A 131 1.06 -0.56 22.01
N LEU A 132 1.27 -0.83 20.70
CA LEU A 132 0.42 -0.31 19.63
C LEU A 132 0.49 -1.25 18.41
N LEU A 133 -0.67 -1.57 17.84
CA LEU A 133 -0.79 -2.29 16.58
C LEU A 133 -1.30 -1.34 15.49
N LEU A 134 -0.62 -1.32 14.35
CA LEU A 134 -0.90 -0.47 13.20
C LEU A 134 -1.21 -1.32 11.97
N PHE A 135 -2.42 -1.20 11.45
CA PHE A 135 -2.87 -1.88 10.23
C PHE A 135 -3.36 -0.90 9.17
N GLU A 136 -3.31 -1.30 7.90
CA GLU A 136 -3.71 -0.45 6.78
C GLU A 136 -5.22 -0.23 6.68
N SER A 137 -6.01 -1.30 6.83
CA SER A 137 -7.44 -1.33 6.56
C SER A 137 -8.27 -1.29 7.84
N PHE A 138 -9.48 -0.76 7.76
CA PHE A 138 -10.45 -0.82 8.85
C PHE A 138 -10.80 -2.27 9.21
N TYR A 139 -10.96 -3.14 8.20
CA TYR A 139 -11.20 -4.56 8.42
C TYR A 139 -10.15 -5.20 9.34
N LEU A 140 -8.85 -4.99 9.07
CA LEU A 140 -7.79 -5.53 9.92
C LEU A 140 -7.74 -4.88 11.30
N VAL A 141 -8.03 -3.58 11.40
CA VAL A 141 -8.14 -2.90 12.70
C VAL A 141 -9.23 -3.55 13.54
N ASP A 142 -10.43 -3.73 12.99
CA ASP A 142 -11.55 -4.33 13.71
C ASP A 142 -11.28 -5.80 14.07
N PHE A 143 -10.69 -6.57 13.14
CA PHE A 143 -10.33 -7.97 13.38
C PHE A 143 -9.38 -8.10 14.59
N PHE A 144 -8.31 -7.31 14.64
CA PHE A 144 -7.32 -7.39 15.70
C PHE A 144 -7.76 -6.66 16.98
N LYS A 145 -8.58 -5.63 16.91
CA LYS A 145 -9.18 -4.96 18.06
C LYS A 145 -10.13 -5.90 18.81
N ASN A 146 -10.96 -6.65 18.07
CA ASN A 146 -11.82 -7.67 18.66
C ASN A 146 -11.04 -8.84 19.27
N ARG A 147 -9.87 -9.17 18.70
CA ARG A 147 -9.01 -10.26 19.17
C ARG A 147 -8.17 -9.89 20.39
N TYR A 148 -7.72 -8.65 20.46
CA TYR A 148 -6.86 -8.12 21.55
C TYR A 148 -7.43 -6.80 22.07
N PRO A 149 -8.56 -6.82 22.78
CA PRO A 149 -9.25 -5.61 23.25
C PRO A 149 -8.41 -4.77 24.23
N GLU A 150 -7.42 -5.39 24.86
CA GLU A 150 -6.47 -4.75 25.78
C GLU A 150 -5.35 -3.97 25.07
N VAL A 151 -5.15 -4.18 23.77
CA VAL A 151 -4.09 -3.54 23.00
C VAL A 151 -4.67 -2.38 22.17
N SER A 152 -3.97 -1.26 22.13
CA SER A 152 -4.34 -0.16 21.23
C SER A 152 -4.13 -0.58 19.78
N VAL A 153 -5.19 -0.59 18.99
CA VAL A 153 -5.16 -0.93 17.55
C VAL A 153 -5.72 0.25 16.77
N ILE A 154 -4.94 0.81 15.86
CA ILE A 154 -5.35 1.95 15.03
C ILE A 154 -4.99 1.77 13.56
N ARG A 155 -5.71 2.49 12.71
CA ARG A 155 -5.43 2.51 11.27
C ARG A 155 -4.20 3.36 10.98
N PHE A 156 -3.25 2.82 10.20
CA PHE A 156 -2.20 3.56 9.54
C PHE A 156 -2.25 3.22 8.04
N PRO A 157 -3.02 3.96 7.27
CA PRO A 157 -3.24 3.65 5.86
C PRO A 157 -1.96 3.82 5.04
N ASN A 158 -1.97 3.23 3.86
CA ASN A 158 -1.04 3.61 2.81
C ASN A 158 -1.30 5.08 2.46
N CYS A 159 -0.35 5.97 2.70
CA CYS A 159 -0.51 7.41 2.46
C CYS A 159 0.55 7.95 1.49
N ARG A 160 0.24 9.09 0.86
CA ARG A 160 1.11 9.78 -0.11
C ARG A 160 1.16 11.27 0.18
N ILE A 161 2.22 11.90 -0.31
CA ILE A 161 2.26 13.36 -0.42
C ILE A 161 1.25 13.78 -1.50
N LYS A 162 0.51 14.86 -1.25
CA LYS A 162 -0.39 15.44 -2.26
C LYS A 162 0.42 15.85 -3.48
N GLY A 163 0.01 15.44 -4.67
CA GLY A 163 0.71 15.75 -5.91
C GLY A 163 0.71 17.25 -6.20
N SER A 164 1.78 17.72 -6.83
CA SER A 164 1.86 19.11 -7.36
C SER A 164 1.18 19.26 -8.71
N VAL A 165 0.99 18.16 -9.42
CA VAL A 165 0.27 18.08 -10.69
C VAL A 165 -1.19 17.71 -10.45
N ARG A 166 -2.04 17.93 -11.46
CA ARG A 166 -3.46 17.52 -11.45
C ARG A 166 -3.81 16.85 -12.78
N THR A 167 -4.81 16.00 -12.74
CA THR A 167 -5.41 15.45 -13.97
C THR A 167 -6.04 16.56 -14.82
N PRO A 168 -6.21 16.35 -16.15
CA PRO A 168 -6.84 17.33 -17.03
C PRO A 168 -8.23 17.75 -16.53
N GLU A 169 -8.57 19.02 -16.72
CA GLU A 169 -9.92 19.52 -16.42
C GLU A 169 -10.92 19.03 -17.45
N THR A 170 -10.52 18.96 -18.72
CA THR A 170 -11.36 18.40 -19.79
C THR A 170 -11.19 16.90 -19.84
N TYR A 171 -12.30 16.18 -19.83
CA TYR A 171 -12.30 14.73 -20.00
C TYR A 171 -12.03 14.34 -21.44
N ASN A 172 -10.97 13.57 -21.70
CA ASN A 172 -10.47 13.21 -23.02
C ASN A 172 -10.52 11.71 -23.32
N ARG A 173 -11.16 10.91 -22.47
CA ARG A 173 -11.27 9.43 -22.59
C ARG A 173 -9.90 8.73 -22.59
N LYS A 174 -8.95 9.28 -21.84
CA LYS A 174 -7.60 8.71 -21.68
C LYS A 174 -7.54 7.89 -20.39
N PHE A 175 -7.39 6.60 -20.53
CA PHE A 175 -7.30 5.66 -19.41
C PHE A 175 -5.88 5.14 -19.27
N VAL A 176 -5.48 4.85 -18.04
CA VAL A 176 -4.17 4.31 -17.74
C VAL A 176 -4.26 3.15 -16.75
N TYR A 177 -3.47 2.12 -16.99
CA TYR A 177 -3.16 1.08 -16.03
C TYR A 177 -1.68 1.19 -15.64
N ILE A 178 -1.38 1.23 -14.33
CA ILE A 178 -0.01 1.21 -13.81
C ILE A 178 0.10 0.13 -12.74
N GLY A 179 0.91 -0.89 -12.98
CA GLY A 179 1.11 -1.98 -12.04
C GLY A 179 1.80 -3.18 -12.64
N SER A 180 2.08 -4.20 -11.84
CA SER A 180 2.58 -5.49 -12.35
C SER A 180 1.56 -6.11 -13.29
N ILE A 181 1.98 -6.44 -14.50
CA ILE A 181 1.11 -6.98 -15.56
C ILE A 181 0.92 -8.47 -15.31
N LYS A 182 -0.13 -8.80 -14.57
CA LYS A 182 -0.53 -10.15 -14.17
C LYS A 182 -1.99 -10.37 -14.42
N LYS A 183 -2.38 -11.63 -14.62
CA LYS A 183 -3.79 -12.03 -14.81
C LYS A 183 -4.69 -11.51 -13.67
N GLU A 184 -4.25 -11.67 -12.43
CA GLU A 184 -5.02 -11.30 -11.24
C GLU A 184 -5.15 -9.78 -11.03
N LYS A 185 -4.45 -8.99 -11.86
CA LYS A 185 -4.57 -7.53 -11.87
C LYS A 185 -5.62 -7.02 -12.87
N GLY A 186 -6.35 -7.93 -13.52
CA GLY A 186 -7.47 -7.59 -14.41
C GLY A 186 -7.06 -7.15 -15.81
N LEU A 187 -5.84 -7.49 -16.22
CA LEU A 187 -5.36 -7.11 -17.55
C LEU A 187 -6.18 -7.73 -18.67
N ARG A 188 -6.61 -9.00 -18.51
CA ARG A 188 -7.45 -9.68 -19.50
C ARG A 188 -8.77 -8.94 -19.72
N GLU A 189 -9.37 -8.48 -18.66
CA GLU A 189 -10.62 -7.72 -18.69
C GLU A 189 -10.42 -6.37 -19.39
N ILE A 190 -9.30 -5.69 -19.18
CA ILE A 190 -8.93 -4.44 -19.89
C ILE A 190 -8.79 -4.70 -21.40
N LEU A 191 -8.05 -5.73 -21.79
CA LEU A 191 -7.85 -6.06 -23.21
C LEU A 191 -9.16 -6.49 -23.90
N ALA A 192 -10.01 -7.27 -23.23
CA ALA A 192 -11.31 -7.66 -23.77
C ALA A 192 -12.24 -6.47 -23.98
N CYS A 193 -12.24 -5.50 -23.07
CA CYS A 193 -13.03 -4.28 -23.21
C CYS A 193 -12.55 -3.40 -24.35
N SER A 194 -11.24 -3.30 -24.56
CA SER A 194 -10.66 -2.40 -25.56
C SER A 194 -11.13 -2.71 -26.99
N HIS A 195 -11.39 -3.98 -27.31
CA HIS A 195 -11.97 -4.37 -28.62
C HIS A 195 -13.37 -3.81 -28.88
N GLN A 196 -14.08 -3.35 -27.86
CA GLN A 196 -15.44 -2.85 -27.93
C GLN A 196 -15.53 -1.32 -27.78
N LEU A 197 -14.37 -0.66 -27.68
CA LEU A 197 -14.23 0.79 -27.62
C LEU A 197 -13.82 1.31 -28.99
N ASP A 198 -14.34 2.47 -29.37
CA ASP A 198 -13.93 3.16 -30.59
C ASP A 198 -12.61 3.93 -30.41
N ASP A 199 -12.10 4.51 -31.49
CA ASP A 199 -10.81 5.21 -31.55
C ASP A 199 -10.76 6.51 -30.70
N SER A 200 -11.87 6.96 -30.12
CA SER A 200 -11.89 8.11 -29.20
C SER A 200 -11.38 7.76 -27.82
N TYR A 201 -11.27 6.47 -27.46
CA TYR A 201 -10.73 5.98 -26.20
C TYR A 201 -9.26 5.58 -26.36
N THR A 202 -8.44 5.93 -25.37
CA THR A 202 -7.03 5.50 -25.29
C THR A 202 -6.79 4.76 -24.00
N LEU A 203 -6.12 3.62 -24.05
CA LEU A 203 -5.71 2.83 -22.88
C LEU A 203 -4.21 2.59 -22.92
N ASP A 204 -3.49 3.22 -22.02
CA ASP A 204 -2.04 3.04 -21.89
C ASP A 204 -1.72 2.16 -20.67
N ILE A 205 -0.79 1.24 -20.86
CA ILE A 205 -0.44 0.22 -19.87
C ILE A 205 1.03 0.30 -19.54
N TYR A 206 1.33 0.49 -18.25
CA TYR A 206 2.69 0.52 -17.70
C TYR A 206 2.91 -0.56 -16.68
N GLY A 207 4.08 -1.18 -16.71
CA GLY A 207 4.52 -2.11 -15.69
C GLY A 207 5.36 -3.27 -16.19
N PRO A 208 5.96 -4.05 -15.28
CA PRO A 208 6.71 -5.24 -15.66
C PRO A 208 5.77 -6.32 -16.18
N LEU A 209 6.13 -6.88 -17.33
CA LEU A 209 5.45 -8.05 -17.91
C LEU A 209 5.74 -9.28 -17.04
N ASP A 210 4.71 -10.03 -16.69
CA ASP A 210 4.86 -11.36 -16.08
C ASP A 210 4.94 -12.41 -17.19
N GLY A 211 5.84 -13.37 -17.11
CA GLY A 211 6.36 -14.26 -18.13
C GLY A 211 5.42 -14.96 -19.13
N ASN A 212 4.10 -14.84 -18.95
CA ASN A 212 3.07 -15.37 -19.84
C ASN A 212 2.40 -14.32 -20.73
N ILE A 213 2.80 -13.04 -20.62
CA ILE A 213 2.24 -11.92 -21.36
C ILE A 213 3.34 -11.27 -22.19
N SER A 214 3.10 -11.10 -23.48
CA SER A 214 4.04 -10.50 -24.42
C SER A 214 3.56 -9.12 -24.90
N VAL A 215 4.47 -8.30 -25.41
CA VAL A 215 4.12 -7.01 -26.02
C VAL A 215 3.14 -7.18 -27.18
N ARG A 216 3.12 -8.34 -27.83
CA ARG A 216 2.22 -8.65 -28.94
C ARG A 216 0.75 -8.72 -28.51
N ASP A 217 0.48 -9.01 -27.23
CA ASP A 217 -0.88 -9.08 -26.69
C ASP A 217 -1.55 -7.70 -26.60
N PHE A 218 -0.76 -6.61 -26.78
CA PHE A 218 -1.22 -5.21 -26.76
C PHE A 218 -1.34 -4.59 -28.16
N GLN A 219 -1.35 -5.38 -29.23
CA GLN A 219 -1.47 -4.89 -30.60
C GLN A 219 -2.92 -4.59 -30.97
N GLN A 220 -3.49 -3.58 -30.32
CA GLN A 220 -4.85 -3.07 -30.59
C GLN A 220 -4.76 -1.57 -30.87
N THR A 221 -5.69 -1.03 -31.62
CA THR A 221 -5.64 0.38 -32.09
C THR A 221 -5.67 1.38 -30.94
N ASN A 222 -6.40 1.09 -29.87
CA ASN A 222 -6.59 1.98 -28.72
C ASN A 222 -5.82 1.56 -27.46
N VAL A 223 -5.01 0.48 -27.51
CA VAL A 223 -4.19 0.00 -26.38
C VAL A 223 -2.72 0.09 -26.71
N SER A 224 -1.93 0.68 -25.82
CA SER A 224 -0.47 0.77 -25.97
C SER A 224 0.26 0.33 -24.70
N TYR A 225 1.21 -0.60 -24.85
CA TYR A 225 2.16 -0.90 -23.79
C TYR A 225 3.30 0.13 -23.82
N LYS A 226 3.48 0.84 -22.72
CA LYS A 226 4.44 1.95 -22.57
C LYS A 226 5.72 1.57 -21.79
N GLY A 227 5.84 0.33 -21.33
CA GLY A 227 7.02 -0.14 -20.60
C GLY A 227 6.98 0.12 -19.10
N LEU A 228 8.16 0.28 -18.51
CA LEU A 228 8.32 0.46 -17.07
C LEU A 228 8.35 1.92 -16.69
N LEU A 229 7.78 2.24 -15.51
CA LEU A 229 7.89 3.55 -14.88
C LEU A 229 8.79 3.49 -13.64
N LYS A 230 9.57 4.53 -13.42
CA LYS A 230 10.21 4.76 -12.13
C LYS A 230 9.20 5.32 -11.14
N ALA A 231 9.44 5.07 -9.84
CA ALA A 231 8.50 5.49 -8.80
C ALA A 231 8.30 7.02 -8.74
N ASP A 232 9.32 7.79 -9.07
CA ASP A 232 9.29 9.26 -9.13
C ASP A 232 8.59 9.83 -10.36
N GLN A 233 8.29 9.00 -11.37
CA GLN A 233 7.59 9.39 -12.59
C GLN A 233 6.09 9.07 -12.56
N VAL A 234 5.60 8.37 -11.53
CA VAL A 234 4.23 7.85 -11.50
C VAL A 234 3.19 8.96 -11.50
N GLN A 235 3.32 9.97 -10.63
CA GLN A 235 2.34 11.06 -10.55
C GLN A 235 2.31 11.90 -11.82
N ASP A 236 3.48 12.27 -12.37
CA ASP A 236 3.57 13.03 -13.61
C ASP A 236 2.98 12.25 -14.80
N THR A 237 3.19 10.93 -14.81
CA THR A 237 2.59 10.08 -15.85
C THR A 237 1.07 9.99 -15.69
N LEU A 238 0.58 9.75 -14.47
CA LEU A 238 -0.87 9.72 -14.20
C LEU A 238 -1.56 11.02 -14.65
N ALA A 239 -0.91 12.19 -14.43
CA ALA A 239 -1.47 13.50 -14.82
C ALA A 239 -1.69 13.69 -16.32
N LEU A 240 -1.19 12.79 -17.18
CA LEU A 240 -1.45 12.79 -18.62
C LEU A 240 -2.77 12.11 -19.01
N TYR A 241 -3.44 11.49 -18.05
CA TYR A 241 -4.63 10.66 -18.22
C TYR A 241 -5.78 11.18 -17.37
N ASP A 242 -6.99 10.70 -17.70
CA ASP A 242 -8.22 11.10 -17.01
C ASP A 242 -8.57 10.11 -15.88
N VAL A 243 -8.42 8.81 -16.12
CA VAL A 243 -8.94 7.75 -15.24
C VAL A 243 -7.92 6.62 -15.08
N LEU A 244 -7.72 6.18 -13.84
CA LEU A 244 -6.96 4.96 -13.54
C LEU A 244 -7.87 3.72 -13.65
N LEU A 245 -7.40 2.69 -14.38
CA LEU A 245 -8.01 1.36 -14.40
C LEU A 245 -7.23 0.42 -13.49
N LEU A 246 -7.90 -0.18 -12.52
CA LEU A 246 -7.33 -1.23 -11.67
C LEU A 246 -8.38 -2.32 -11.36
N PRO A 247 -8.83 -3.12 -12.35
CA PRO A 247 -9.83 -4.16 -12.15
C PRO A 247 -9.24 -5.42 -11.50
N THR A 248 -8.49 -5.24 -10.39
CA THR A 248 -7.71 -6.26 -9.71
C THR A 248 -8.56 -7.24 -8.92
N TYR A 249 -8.13 -8.51 -8.87
CA TYR A 249 -8.59 -9.55 -7.94
C TYR A 249 -7.41 -10.29 -7.31
N TYR A 250 -6.27 -9.60 -7.18
CA TYR A 250 -5.08 -10.15 -6.55
C TYR A 250 -5.29 -10.33 -5.04
N ASP A 251 -5.07 -11.56 -4.52
CA ASP A 251 -5.39 -11.91 -3.11
C ASP A 251 -4.59 -11.09 -2.08
N GLY A 252 -3.39 -10.67 -2.42
CA GLY A 252 -2.54 -9.84 -1.56
C GLY A 252 -2.89 -8.34 -1.55
N GLU A 253 -3.93 -7.91 -2.28
CA GLU A 253 -4.33 -6.51 -2.33
C GLU A 253 -4.85 -6.04 -0.97
N GLY A 254 -4.22 -5.00 -0.43
CA GLY A 254 -4.74 -4.22 0.69
C GLY A 254 -5.30 -2.89 0.19
N TYR A 255 -4.65 -1.80 0.54
CA TYR A 255 -4.89 -0.49 -0.07
C TYR A 255 -3.90 -0.30 -1.23
N PRO A 256 -4.33 -0.47 -2.49
CA PRO A 256 -3.45 -0.33 -3.64
C PRO A 256 -2.81 1.05 -3.70
N GLY A 257 -1.47 1.10 -3.64
CA GLY A 257 -0.74 2.37 -3.63
C GLY A 257 -1.04 3.25 -4.84
N ILE A 258 -1.29 2.64 -6.00
CA ILE A 258 -1.58 3.36 -7.24
C ILE A 258 -2.93 4.09 -7.20
N ILE A 259 -3.94 3.56 -6.50
CA ILE A 259 -5.22 4.26 -6.28
C ILE A 259 -4.99 5.52 -5.44
N ILE A 260 -4.17 5.41 -4.39
CA ILE A 260 -3.87 6.55 -3.51
C ILE A 260 -2.99 7.59 -4.24
N GLU A 261 -2.10 7.15 -5.13
CA GLU A 261 -1.36 8.04 -6.02
C GLU A 261 -2.28 8.75 -7.02
N ALA A 262 -3.25 8.06 -7.60
CA ALA A 262 -4.28 8.67 -8.44
C ALA A 262 -5.09 9.72 -7.66
N PHE A 263 -5.56 9.38 -6.46
CA PHE A 263 -6.29 10.32 -5.60
C PHE A 263 -5.46 11.54 -5.19
N SER A 264 -4.13 11.39 -5.04
CA SER A 264 -3.25 12.51 -4.69
C SER A 264 -3.18 13.61 -5.75
N ILE A 265 -3.65 13.34 -6.97
CA ILE A 265 -3.71 14.26 -8.11
C ILE A 265 -5.14 14.46 -8.63
N ASP A 266 -6.14 14.13 -7.85
CA ASP A 266 -7.56 14.26 -8.13
C ASP A 266 -8.05 13.38 -9.31
N MET A 267 -7.45 12.19 -9.49
CA MET A 267 -7.80 11.25 -10.57
C MET A 267 -8.85 10.24 -10.12
N PRO A 268 -10.02 10.16 -10.78
CA PRO A 268 -10.98 9.09 -10.60
C PRO A 268 -10.44 7.72 -10.99
N VAL A 269 -11.00 6.68 -10.38
CA VAL A 269 -10.57 5.30 -10.64
C VAL A 269 -11.74 4.40 -11.02
N ILE A 270 -11.49 3.40 -11.86
CA ILE A 270 -12.36 2.23 -12.04
C ILE A 270 -11.65 1.03 -11.46
N THR A 271 -12.26 0.39 -10.47
CA THR A 271 -11.68 -0.73 -9.75
C THR A 271 -12.73 -1.77 -9.38
N THR A 272 -12.34 -2.81 -8.66
CA THR A 272 -13.24 -3.93 -8.33
C THR A 272 -13.62 -3.95 -6.85
N ARG A 273 -14.75 -4.58 -6.56
CA ARG A 273 -15.16 -4.94 -5.19
C ARG A 273 -14.34 -6.11 -4.69
N TRP A 274 -13.11 -5.83 -4.29
CA TRP A 274 -12.15 -6.84 -3.87
C TRP A 274 -11.40 -6.46 -2.60
N ASN A 275 -11.31 -7.38 -1.63
CA ASN A 275 -10.63 -7.20 -0.34
C ASN A 275 -10.97 -5.83 0.30
N ALA A 276 -9.96 -5.03 0.65
CA ALA A 276 -10.12 -3.73 1.30
C ALA A 276 -10.32 -2.54 0.32
N ILE A 277 -10.41 -2.77 -0.98
CA ILE A 277 -10.62 -1.70 -1.96
C ILE A 277 -11.90 -0.90 -1.70
N PRO A 278 -13.07 -1.52 -1.34
CA PRO A 278 -14.28 -0.77 -1.01
C PRO A 278 -14.18 0.14 0.21
N GLU A 279 -13.14 0.02 1.02
CA GLU A 279 -12.87 0.96 2.12
C GLU A 279 -12.27 2.29 1.63
N ILE A 280 -11.68 2.31 0.42
CA ILE A 280 -10.98 3.46 -0.14
C ILE A 280 -11.63 4.03 -1.39
N VAL A 281 -12.36 3.20 -2.15
CA VAL A 281 -13.13 3.64 -3.32
C VAL A 281 -14.60 3.43 -3.03
N THR A 282 -15.32 4.54 -2.89
CA THR A 282 -16.79 4.56 -2.76
C THR A 282 -17.38 4.71 -4.14
N ASP A 283 -18.22 3.72 -4.53
CA ASP A 283 -18.84 3.71 -5.84
C ASP A 283 -19.63 4.99 -6.11
N ARG A 284 -19.45 5.59 -7.30
CA ARG A 284 -20.06 6.85 -7.76
C ARG A 284 -19.75 8.10 -6.89
N TYR A 285 -18.76 8.01 -6.00
CA TYR A 285 -18.32 9.15 -5.20
C TYR A 285 -16.90 9.61 -5.59
N ASN A 286 -15.92 8.70 -5.58
CA ASN A 286 -14.54 8.99 -5.96
C ASN A 286 -13.98 7.99 -7.00
N GLY A 287 -14.85 7.14 -7.54
CA GLY A 287 -14.54 6.15 -8.55
C GLY A 287 -15.74 5.26 -8.85
N LEU A 288 -15.53 4.26 -9.70
CA LEU A 288 -16.51 3.21 -9.98
C LEU A 288 -15.99 1.85 -9.47
N VAL A 289 -16.88 1.12 -8.79
CA VAL A 289 -16.56 -0.19 -8.19
C VAL A 289 -17.38 -1.29 -8.86
N ILE A 290 -16.70 -2.12 -9.66
CA ILE A 290 -17.31 -3.18 -10.45
C ILE A 290 -17.08 -4.57 -9.84
N PRO A 291 -17.83 -5.62 -10.25
CA PRO A 291 -17.49 -7.00 -9.95
C PRO A 291 -16.13 -7.41 -10.50
N ILE A 292 -15.49 -8.40 -9.85
CA ILE A 292 -14.24 -9.00 -10.36
C ILE A 292 -14.53 -9.85 -11.61
N LYS A 293 -13.57 -9.91 -12.55
CA LYS A 293 -13.63 -10.78 -13.76
C LYS A 293 -14.86 -10.52 -14.63
N ASP A 294 -15.35 -9.28 -14.62
CA ASP A 294 -16.52 -8.87 -15.40
C ASP A 294 -16.13 -7.79 -16.43
N GLU A 295 -15.84 -8.23 -17.64
CA GLU A 295 -15.48 -7.35 -18.75
C GLU A 295 -16.63 -6.44 -19.20
N LYS A 296 -17.89 -6.92 -19.08
CA LYS A 296 -19.07 -6.13 -19.46
C LYS A 296 -19.30 -4.99 -18.47
N ALA A 297 -19.14 -5.28 -17.17
CA ALA A 297 -19.20 -4.24 -16.13
C ALA A 297 -18.07 -3.23 -16.29
N LEU A 298 -16.85 -3.65 -16.64
CA LEU A 298 -15.73 -2.76 -16.92
C LEU A 298 -16.01 -1.87 -18.12
N LEU A 299 -16.49 -2.42 -19.25
CA LEU A 299 -16.85 -1.66 -20.44
C LEU A 299 -17.95 -0.62 -20.14
N LYS A 300 -18.97 -1.03 -19.38
CA LYS A 300 -20.04 -0.12 -18.95
C LYS A 300 -19.48 1.02 -18.10
N ALA A 301 -18.60 0.72 -17.14
CA ALA A 301 -17.98 1.72 -16.27
C ALA A 301 -17.09 2.70 -17.06
N ILE A 302 -16.32 2.22 -18.06
CA ILE A 302 -15.53 3.09 -18.94
C ILE A 302 -16.43 4.08 -19.69
N LYS A 303 -17.53 3.61 -20.29
CA LYS A 303 -18.48 4.48 -21.01
C LYS A 303 -19.26 5.43 -20.09
N GLU A 304 -19.52 5.01 -18.86
CA GLU A 304 -20.23 5.82 -17.88
C GLU A 304 -19.41 7.06 -17.43
N MET A 305 -18.06 6.99 -17.53
CA MET A 305 -17.21 8.14 -17.20
C MET A 305 -17.53 9.39 -18.02
N ASP A 306 -18.08 9.24 -19.26
CA ASP A 306 -18.52 10.36 -20.09
C ASP A 306 -19.48 11.32 -19.37
N GLY A 307 -20.32 10.78 -18.47
CA GLY A 307 -21.34 11.55 -17.76
C GLY A 307 -20.99 11.97 -16.31
N ILE A 308 -19.99 11.29 -15.70
CA ILE A 308 -19.75 11.45 -14.24
C ILE A 308 -18.33 11.86 -13.87
N TYR A 309 -17.41 11.98 -14.84
CA TYR A 309 -15.98 12.27 -14.57
C TYR A 309 -15.78 13.47 -13.63
N HIS A 310 -16.41 14.60 -13.93
CA HIS A 310 -16.23 15.84 -13.14
C HIS A 310 -16.78 15.71 -11.72
N SER A 311 -17.95 15.09 -11.55
CA SER A 311 -18.54 14.90 -10.23
C SER A 311 -17.71 13.96 -9.34
N LEU A 312 -17.07 12.94 -9.91
CA LEU A 312 -16.14 12.09 -9.17
C LEU A 312 -14.89 12.86 -8.77
N LYS A 313 -14.31 13.62 -9.70
CA LYS A 313 -13.06 14.39 -9.49
C LYS A 313 -13.20 15.40 -8.34
N GLU A 314 -14.30 16.12 -8.26
CA GLU A 314 -14.56 17.12 -7.21
C GLU A 314 -14.49 16.54 -5.78
N ASN A 315 -14.89 15.30 -5.61
CA ASN A 315 -14.90 14.63 -4.30
C ASN A 315 -13.54 14.11 -3.86
N ILE A 316 -12.58 13.92 -4.78
CA ILE A 316 -11.33 13.21 -4.50
C ILE A 316 -10.39 14.01 -3.63
N SER A 317 -10.20 15.31 -3.91
CA SER A 317 -9.22 16.13 -3.18
C SER A 317 -9.52 16.19 -1.67
N PRO A 318 -10.74 16.54 -1.23
CA PRO A 318 -11.06 16.56 0.20
C PRO A 318 -10.97 15.15 0.83
N TYR A 319 -11.42 14.12 0.11
CA TYR A 319 -11.35 12.74 0.58
C TYR A 319 -9.90 12.27 0.75
N PHE A 320 -9.02 12.59 -0.20
CA PHE A 320 -7.59 12.29 -0.10
C PHE A 320 -6.95 12.99 1.09
N ASP A 321 -7.20 14.29 1.27
CA ASP A 321 -6.63 15.07 2.36
C ASP A 321 -7.04 14.50 3.73
N GLU A 322 -8.29 14.11 3.90
CA GLU A 322 -8.78 13.52 5.15
C GLU A 322 -8.17 12.14 5.44
N ASN A 323 -8.01 11.31 4.41
CA ASN A 323 -7.76 9.88 4.63
C ASN A 323 -6.34 9.42 4.30
N PHE A 324 -5.64 10.07 3.35
CA PHE A 324 -4.40 9.55 2.76
C PHE A 324 -3.28 10.56 2.60
N ASN A 325 -3.51 11.83 2.89
CA ASN A 325 -2.47 12.84 2.84
C ASN A 325 -1.42 12.59 3.92
N SER A 326 -0.19 12.27 3.50
CA SER A 326 0.90 11.93 4.41
C SER A 326 1.28 13.07 5.37
N ASP A 327 1.02 14.32 4.99
CA ASP A 327 1.30 15.49 5.83
C ASP A 327 0.29 15.66 6.97
N ILE A 328 -0.85 14.95 6.91
CA ILE A 328 -1.85 14.86 7.97
C ILE A 328 -1.72 13.54 8.72
N VAL A 329 -1.63 12.42 7.98
CA VAL A 329 -1.61 11.07 8.56
C VAL A 329 -0.35 10.81 9.38
N ASN A 330 0.84 11.12 8.84
CA ASN A 330 2.09 10.77 9.52
C ASN A 330 2.31 11.53 10.84
N PRO A 331 2.03 12.84 10.97
CA PRO A 331 2.10 13.54 12.25
C PRO A 331 1.15 12.95 13.30
N PHE A 332 -0.08 12.60 12.91
CA PHE A 332 -1.04 11.95 13.81
C PHE A 332 -0.49 10.60 14.32
N ILE A 333 0.01 9.75 13.41
CA ILE A 333 0.58 8.44 13.77
C ILE A 333 1.83 8.61 14.63
N LEU A 334 2.73 9.54 14.29
CA LEU A 334 3.92 9.82 15.12
C LEU A 334 3.54 10.22 16.55
N LYS A 335 2.53 11.08 16.70
CA LYS A 335 2.01 11.48 18.02
C LYS A 335 1.52 10.25 18.80
N ARG A 336 0.81 9.32 18.15
CA ARG A 336 0.34 8.07 18.80
C ARG A 336 1.51 7.15 19.18
N ILE A 337 2.53 7.01 18.33
CA ILE A 337 3.74 6.25 18.62
C ILE A 337 4.49 6.86 19.82
N MET A 338 4.64 8.18 19.85
CA MET A 338 5.38 8.86 20.92
C MET A 338 4.65 8.89 22.27
N SER A 339 3.33 8.64 22.26
CA SER A 339 2.51 8.56 23.49
C SER A 339 2.43 7.15 24.10
N CYS A 340 2.99 6.13 23.44
CA CYS A 340 3.11 4.77 24.02
C CYS A 340 4.04 4.71 25.28
#